data_15824ece6b00f64a47e167f2614410a8
#
_entry.id   15824ece6b00f64a47e167f2614410a8
#
_cell.length_a   1.000
_cell.length_b   1.000
_cell.length_c   1.000
_cell.angle_alpha   90.00
_cell.angle_beta   90.00
_cell.angle_gamma   90.00
#
_symmetry.space_group_name_H-M   'P 1'
#
loop_
_entity.id
_entity.type
_entity.pdbx_description
1 polymer ?
#
loop_
_entity_poly.entity_id
_entity_poly.type
_entity_poly.pdbx_seq_one_letter_code
_entity_poly.pdbx_strand_id
1 'polypeptide(L)'
;VTQEPSVFSGYLKCPECGGNLNFHFNQGNHNIKFFSCQNHNSGLRKCSSTHYIRLDFLEQVVLYEVHRLACFANEYENDFIKAMVGRSAKVAENDRVRKKRELDGLLARDGELDMLFERLYEDNVSGKIDDARFAKMSKRYEQEQGENAKKIKALRLELKKLEDKRMDVDTFLETVRRYTDATAITKRMVAELIEYIEVYPAVKEDGVTNQRVTIHYNCIGAFEVPDRRKIPERDILLETRKGVALSYAPAV
;
A
#
# COMPACT_ATOMS: atom_id res chain seq x y z
N VAL A 1 -38.24 -2.73 4.35
CA VAL A 1 -37.27 -3.83 4.51
C VAL A 1 -35.90 -3.16 4.59
N THR A 2 -35.36 -3.04 5.81
CA THR A 2 -33.99 -2.55 6.04
C THR A 2 -33.04 -3.63 5.52
N GLN A 3 -32.48 -3.38 4.33
CA GLN A 3 -31.53 -4.26 3.69
C GLN A 3 -30.18 -4.11 4.42
N GLU A 4 -29.65 -5.19 4.98
CA GLU A 4 -28.27 -5.18 5.48
C GLU A 4 -27.32 -4.89 4.30
N PRO A 5 -26.44 -3.89 4.43
CA PRO A 5 -25.46 -3.59 3.41
C PRO A 5 -24.52 -4.79 3.23
N SER A 6 -24.16 -5.12 1.99
CA SER A 6 -23.16 -6.14 1.69
C SER A 6 -21.82 -5.80 2.37
N VAL A 7 -21.03 -6.81 2.71
CA VAL A 7 -19.67 -6.65 3.27
C VAL A 7 -18.75 -5.77 2.40
N PHE A 8 -19.04 -5.67 1.10
CA PHE A 8 -18.29 -4.85 0.14
C PHE A 8 -18.87 -3.45 -0.09
N SER A 9 -19.97 -3.08 0.60
CA SER A 9 -20.59 -1.76 0.40
C SER A 9 -19.61 -0.64 0.76
N GLY A 10 -19.34 0.26 -0.19
CA GLY A 10 -18.37 1.35 -0.05
C GLY A 10 -16.95 1.02 -0.50
N TYR A 11 -16.62 -0.25 -0.76
CA TYR A 11 -15.29 -0.67 -1.19
C TYR A 11 -15.12 -0.77 -2.71
N LEU A 12 -16.21 -0.79 -3.49
CA LEU A 12 -16.13 -0.96 -4.94
C LEU A 12 -16.06 0.36 -5.68
N LYS A 13 -15.09 0.48 -6.58
CA LYS A 13 -14.83 1.68 -7.40
C LYS A 13 -14.92 1.37 -8.88
N CYS A 14 -15.41 2.35 -9.63
CA CYS A 14 -15.36 2.33 -11.09
C CYS A 14 -14.02 2.92 -11.55
N PRO A 15 -13.18 2.19 -12.31
CA PRO A 15 -11.91 2.68 -12.78
C PRO A 15 -12.01 3.83 -13.79
N GLU A 16 -13.15 3.94 -14.53
CA GLU A 16 -13.33 5.00 -15.53
C GLU A 16 -13.76 6.34 -14.92
N CYS A 17 -14.69 6.32 -13.96
CA CYS A 17 -15.25 7.56 -13.41
C CYS A 17 -14.89 7.82 -11.94
N GLY A 18 -14.16 6.90 -11.29
CA GLY A 18 -13.80 6.99 -9.87
C GLY A 18 -14.98 6.85 -8.89
N GLY A 19 -16.21 6.75 -9.40
CA GLY A 19 -17.42 6.66 -8.58
C GLY A 19 -17.60 5.28 -7.93
N ASN A 20 -18.45 5.22 -6.91
CA ASN A 20 -18.75 3.96 -6.23
C ASN A 20 -19.66 3.07 -7.08
N LEU A 21 -19.54 1.76 -6.90
CA LEU A 21 -20.56 0.82 -7.32
C LEU A 21 -21.54 0.60 -6.17
N ASN A 22 -22.82 0.77 -6.45
CA ASN A 22 -23.90 0.60 -5.48
C ASN A 22 -24.44 -0.82 -5.51
N PHE A 23 -24.89 -1.26 -4.35
CA PHE A 23 -25.49 -2.58 -4.15
C PHE A 23 -26.95 -2.62 -4.59
N HIS A 24 -27.33 -3.67 -5.31
CA HIS A 24 -28.67 -3.85 -5.88
C HIS A 24 -29.13 -5.31 -5.76
N PHE A 25 -30.44 -5.48 -5.84
CA PHE A 25 -31.11 -6.78 -6.01
C PHE A 25 -31.76 -6.84 -7.38
N ASN A 26 -31.76 -8.02 -7.98
CA ASN A 26 -32.54 -8.24 -9.18
C ASN A 26 -34.05 -8.24 -8.84
N GLN A 27 -34.84 -7.44 -9.54
CA GLN A 27 -36.28 -7.32 -9.27
C GLN A 27 -37.08 -8.60 -9.54
N GLY A 28 -36.63 -9.40 -10.52
CA GLY A 28 -37.27 -10.68 -10.86
C GLY A 28 -36.78 -11.88 -10.00
N ASN A 29 -35.61 -11.76 -9.40
CA ASN A 29 -35.05 -12.80 -8.51
C ASN A 29 -34.17 -12.17 -7.44
N HIS A 30 -34.72 -11.92 -6.27
CA HIS A 30 -34.05 -11.28 -5.16
C HIS A 30 -32.83 -12.02 -4.61
N ASN A 31 -32.65 -13.29 -4.99
CA ASN A 31 -31.42 -14.05 -4.65
C ASN A 31 -30.22 -13.61 -5.47
N ILE A 32 -30.44 -12.92 -6.60
CA ILE A 32 -29.35 -12.36 -7.40
C ILE A 32 -29.04 -10.96 -6.89
N LYS A 33 -27.92 -10.85 -6.21
CA LYS A 33 -27.37 -9.61 -5.67
C LYS A 33 -26.18 -9.16 -6.52
N PHE A 34 -26.03 -7.85 -6.73
CA PHE A 34 -24.97 -7.32 -7.59
C PHE A 34 -24.60 -5.88 -7.22
N PHE A 35 -23.47 -5.46 -7.74
CA PHE A 35 -23.05 -4.07 -7.70
C PHE A 35 -23.00 -3.48 -9.09
N SER A 36 -23.35 -2.21 -9.23
CA SER A 36 -23.25 -1.48 -10.49
C SER A 36 -22.85 -0.03 -10.30
N CYS A 37 -22.18 0.55 -11.32
CA CYS A 37 -21.67 1.90 -11.26
C CYS A 37 -22.81 2.93 -11.11
N GLN A 38 -22.76 3.73 -10.06
CA GLN A 38 -23.73 4.77 -9.77
C GLN A 38 -23.82 5.81 -10.89
N ASN A 39 -22.69 6.25 -11.42
CA ASN A 39 -22.62 7.31 -12.43
C ASN A 39 -23.10 6.86 -13.81
N HIS A 40 -23.07 5.57 -14.11
CA HIS A 40 -23.67 5.01 -15.31
C HIS A 40 -25.20 4.94 -15.18
N ASN A 41 -25.68 4.48 -14.02
CA ASN A 41 -27.11 4.26 -13.78
C ASN A 41 -27.91 5.54 -13.48
N SER A 42 -27.25 6.64 -13.07
CA SER A 42 -27.92 7.90 -12.68
C SER A 42 -28.52 8.71 -13.84
N GLY A 43 -28.42 8.21 -15.08
CA GLY A 43 -28.87 8.91 -16.28
C GLY A 43 -28.01 10.11 -16.68
N LEU A 44 -27.09 10.54 -15.87
CA LEU A 44 -26.17 11.67 -16.13
C LEU A 44 -25.04 11.31 -17.10
N ARG A 45 -24.97 10.06 -17.56
CA ARG A 45 -23.97 9.52 -18.51
C ARG A 45 -22.51 9.94 -18.20
N LYS A 46 -22.17 10.05 -16.94
CA LYS A 46 -20.82 10.39 -16.50
C LYS A 46 -19.82 9.22 -16.62
N CYS A 47 -20.32 8.03 -16.91
CA CYS A 47 -19.52 6.84 -17.16
C CYS A 47 -19.99 6.20 -18.46
N SER A 48 -19.08 5.90 -19.36
CA SER A 48 -19.38 5.40 -20.73
C SER A 48 -19.77 3.93 -20.72
N SER A 49 -19.22 3.13 -19.79
CA SER A 49 -19.38 1.67 -19.76
C SER A 49 -20.19 1.19 -18.57
N THR A 50 -20.83 0.04 -18.73
CA THR A 50 -21.53 -0.63 -17.63
C THR A 50 -20.53 -1.43 -16.80
N HIS A 51 -20.30 -0.97 -15.58
CA HIS A 51 -19.52 -1.72 -14.59
C HIS A 51 -20.49 -2.44 -13.67
N TYR A 52 -20.49 -3.76 -13.75
CA TYR A 52 -21.43 -4.63 -13.04
C TYR A 52 -20.69 -5.88 -12.58
N ILE A 53 -20.92 -6.30 -11.33
CA ILE A 53 -20.41 -7.57 -10.81
C ILE A 53 -21.43 -8.21 -9.87
N ARG A 54 -21.63 -9.51 -9.98
CA ARG A 54 -22.48 -10.27 -9.04
C ARG A 54 -21.76 -10.43 -7.71
N LEU A 55 -22.52 -10.37 -6.62
CA LEU A 55 -21.98 -10.52 -5.27
C LEU A 55 -21.33 -11.90 -5.05
N ASP A 56 -21.98 -12.96 -5.47
CA ASP A 56 -21.48 -14.34 -5.32
C ASP A 56 -20.14 -14.57 -6.05
N PHE A 57 -19.94 -13.92 -7.20
CA PHE A 57 -18.64 -13.90 -7.89
C PHE A 57 -17.59 -13.15 -7.09
N LEU A 58 -17.92 -11.94 -6.67
CA LEU A 58 -17.00 -11.08 -5.96
C LEU A 58 -16.52 -11.73 -4.67
N GLU A 59 -17.43 -12.36 -3.90
CA GLU A 59 -17.09 -13.09 -2.68
C GLU A 59 -16.09 -14.22 -2.93
N GLN A 60 -16.29 -15.01 -3.98
CA GLN A 60 -15.39 -16.11 -4.29
C GLN A 60 -14.04 -15.63 -4.81
N VAL A 61 -14.03 -14.64 -5.70
CA VAL A 61 -12.79 -14.04 -6.22
C VAL A 61 -11.95 -13.45 -5.09
N VAL A 62 -12.56 -12.64 -4.24
CA VAL A 62 -11.83 -12.00 -3.13
C VAL A 62 -11.33 -13.03 -2.13
N LEU A 63 -12.17 -14.03 -1.77
CA LEU A 63 -11.74 -15.10 -0.85
C LEU A 63 -10.55 -15.87 -1.41
N TYR A 64 -10.60 -16.19 -2.68
CA TYR A 64 -9.53 -16.93 -3.36
C TYR A 64 -8.23 -16.13 -3.42
N GLU A 65 -8.30 -14.85 -3.78
CA GLU A 65 -7.11 -13.98 -3.79
C GLU A 65 -6.54 -13.76 -2.39
N VAL A 66 -7.37 -13.66 -1.36
CA VAL A 66 -6.90 -13.62 0.03
C VAL A 66 -6.16 -14.91 0.41
N HIS A 67 -6.66 -16.07 0.00
CA HIS A 67 -5.95 -17.35 0.21
C HIS A 67 -4.62 -17.40 -0.52
N ARG A 68 -4.58 -16.97 -1.78
CA ARG A 68 -3.32 -16.88 -2.55
C ARG A 68 -2.31 -15.97 -1.86
N LEU A 69 -2.78 -14.81 -1.40
CA LEU A 69 -1.96 -13.85 -0.67
C LEU A 69 -1.43 -14.43 0.65
N ALA A 70 -2.28 -15.13 1.40
CA ALA A 70 -1.90 -15.80 2.65
C ALA A 70 -0.87 -16.92 2.40
N CYS A 71 -1.08 -17.75 1.38
CA CYS A 71 -0.11 -18.76 0.97
C CYS A 71 1.23 -18.14 0.58
N PHE A 72 1.21 -17.04 -0.18
CA PHE A 72 2.43 -16.33 -0.57
C PHE A 72 3.16 -15.74 0.63
N ALA A 73 2.42 -15.11 1.56
CA ALA A 73 2.97 -14.55 2.78
C ALA A 73 3.59 -15.63 3.71
N ASN A 74 3.01 -16.83 3.76
CA ASN A 74 3.50 -17.92 4.58
C ASN A 74 4.68 -18.68 3.95
N GLU A 75 4.58 -19.04 2.68
CA GLU A 75 5.55 -19.89 1.99
C GLU A 75 6.73 -19.10 1.42
N TYR A 76 6.54 -17.82 1.12
CA TYR A 76 7.52 -16.96 0.45
C TYR A 76 7.66 -15.60 1.13
N GLU A 77 7.73 -15.57 2.47
CA GLU A 77 7.77 -14.33 3.27
C GLU A 77 8.82 -13.33 2.79
N ASN A 78 10.05 -13.80 2.53
CA ASN A 78 11.12 -12.92 2.06
C ASN A 78 10.82 -12.28 0.69
N ASP A 79 10.20 -13.03 -0.23
CA ASP A 79 9.81 -12.52 -1.54
C ASP A 79 8.62 -11.55 -1.41
N PHE A 80 7.70 -11.81 -0.47
CA PHE A 80 6.61 -10.92 -0.14
C PHE A 80 7.14 -9.57 0.39
N ILE A 81 8.00 -9.59 1.41
CA ILE A 81 8.61 -8.38 1.97
C ILE A 81 9.40 -7.62 0.89
N LYS A 82 10.14 -8.34 0.04
CA LYS A 82 10.89 -7.75 -1.07
C LYS A 82 9.97 -7.04 -2.07
N ALA A 83 8.85 -7.66 -2.43
CA ALA A 83 7.88 -7.08 -3.34
C ALA A 83 7.22 -5.83 -2.74
N MET A 84 6.86 -5.86 -1.44
CA MET A 84 6.22 -4.75 -0.75
C MET A 84 7.15 -3.55 -0.55
N VAL A 85 8.40 -3.79 -0.17
CA VAL A 85 9.38 -2.72 0.06
C VAL A 85 10.00 -2.22 -1.25
N GLY A 86 9.81 -2.94 -2.36
CA GLY A 86 10.39 -2.63 -3.67
C GLY A 86 11.90 -2.87 -3.74
N ARG A 87 12.48 -3.48 -2.70
CA ARG A 87 13.88 -3.88 -2.58
C ARG A 87 14.00 -5.14 -1.72
N SER A 88 15.14 -5.79 -1.82
CA SER A 88 15.48 -6.84 -0.87
C SER A 88 15.46 -6.27 0.56
N ALA A 89 14.87 -6.98 1.51
CA ALA A 89 14.85 -6.60 2.93
C ALA A 89 16.27 -6.30 3.47
N LYS A 90 17.27 -7.05 3.00
CA LYS A 90 18.68 -6.83 3.35
C LYS A 90 19.20 -5.48 2.82
N VAL A 91 18.83 -5.08 1.59
CA VAL A 91 19.25 -3.79 1.02
C VAL A 91 18.57 -2.65 1.75
N ALA A 92 17.28 -2.78 2.07
CA ALA A 92 16.54 -1.78 2.85
C ALA A 92 17.13 -1.61 4.26
N GLU A 93 17.49 -2.69 4.93
CA GLU A 93 18.14 -2.65 6.24
C GLU A 93 19.54 -2.02 6.17
N ASN A 94 20.34 -2.36 5.16
CA ASN A 94 21.64 -1.73 4.94
C ASN A 94 21.53 -0.22 4.71
N ASP A 95 20.53 0.21 3.94
CA ASP A 95 20.25 1.65 3.72
C ASP A 95 19.85 2.35 5.02
N ARG A 96 19.03 1.71 5.84
CA ARG A 96 18.64 2.22 7.17
C ARG A 96 19.85 2.38 8.08
N VAL A 97 20.70 1.36 8.16
CA VAL A 97 21.91 1.38 8.97
C VAL A 97 22.88 2.46 8.49
N ARG A 98 23.08 2.60 7.17
CA ARG A 98 23.91 3.66 6.59
C ARG A 98 23.41 5.05 6.96
N LYS A 99 22.11 5.32 6.75
CA LYS A 99 21.49 6.62 7.07
C LYS A 99 21.55 6.93 8.56
N LYS A 100 21.41 5.92 9.43
CA LYS A 100 21.57 6.10 10.87
C LYS A 100 22.98 6.49 11.24
N ARG A 101 24.01 5.82 10.68
CA ARG A 101 25.41 6.18 10.90
C ARG A 101 25.73 7.59 10.42
N GLU A 102 25.19 8.00 9.27
CA GLU A 102 25.34 9.36 8.75
C GLU A 102 24.71 10.39 9.69
N LEU A 103 23.50 10.12 10.20
CA LEU A 103 22.84 10.96 11.18
C LEU A 103 23.66 11.10 12.47
N ASP A 104 24.15 9.97 13.01
CA ASP A 104 24.97 9.94 14.23
C ASP A 104 26.27 10.73 14.03
N GLY A 105 26.91 10.62 12.85
CA GLY A 105 28.09 11.39 12.49
C GLY A 105 27.83 12.91 12.42
N LEU A 106 26.70 13.33 11.84
CA LEU A 106 26.33 14.76 11.77
C LEU A 106 26.01 15.32 13.16
N LEU A 107 25.34 14.53 14.04
CA LEU A 107 25.08 14.94 15.42
C LEU A 107 26.35 15.06 16.25
N ALA A 108 27.29 14.13 16.09
CA ALA A 108 28.60 14.20 16.73
C ALA A 108 29.38 15.45 16.27
N ARG A 109 29.36 15.73 14.95
CA ARG A 109 30.01 16.91 14.39
C ARG A 109 29.42 18.22 14.88
N ASP A 110 28.09 18.27 15.01
CA ASP A 110 27.38 19.44 15.55
C ASP A 110 27.82 19.72 16.99
N GLY A 111 27.90 18.69 17.84
CA GLY A 111 28.44 18.81 19.20
C GLY A 111 29.93 19.20 19.26
N GLU A 112 30.78 18.74 18.30
CA GLU A 112 32.14 19.23 18.18
C GLU A 112 32.22 20.72 17.84
N LEU A 113 31.34 21.21 16.96
CA LEU A 113 31.27 22.61 16.59
C LEU A 113 30.88 23.50 17.78
N ASP A 114 29.98 23.04 18.63
CA ASP A 114 29.62 23.74 19.88
C ASP A 114 30.85 23.88 20.81
N MET A 115 31.59 22.79 21.03
CA MET A 115 32.84 22.83 21.83
C MET A 115 33.93 23.72 21.20
N LEU A 116 34.02 23.71 19.88
CA LEU A 116 34.98 24.58 19.16
C LEU A 116 34.58 26.04 19.28
N PHE A 117 33.28 26.36 19.26
CA PHE A 117 32.78 27.69 19.44
C PHE A 117 33.03 28.23 20.86
N GLU A 118 32.81 27.40 21.87
CA GLU A 118 33.12 27.75 23.26
C GLU A 118 34.60 28.08 23.44
N ARG A 119 35.49 27.22 22.92
CA ARG A 119 36.93 27.48 22.95
C ARG A 119 37.37 28.74 22.19
N LEU A 120 36.74 28.95 21.02
CA LEU A 120 36.98 30.15 20.20
C LEU A 120 36.59 31.43 20.95
N TYR A 121 35.46 31.36 21.68
CA TYR A 121 35.04 32.47 22.52
C TYR A 121 36.01 32.75 23.67
N GLU A 122 36.48 31.73 24.39
CA GLU A 122 37.49 31.83 25.45
C GLU A 122 38.81 32.45 24.94
N ASP A 123 39.29 32.01 23.77
CA ASP A 123 40.52 32.53 23.16
C ASP A 123 40.36 34.01 22.69
N ASN A 124 39.18 34.40 22.25
CA ASN A 124 38.91 35.83 21.96
C ASN A 124 38.88 36.69 23.23
N VAL A 125 38.16 36.24 24.26
CA VAL A 125 38.09 36.97 25.54
C VAL A 125 39.47 37.09 26.22
N SER A 126 40.30 36.08 26.08
CA SER A 126 41.67 36.09 26.61
C SER A 126 42.68 36.85 25.74
N GLY A 127 42.25 37.40 24.62
CA GLY A 127 43.08 38.21 23.71
C GLY A 127 44.05 37.40 22.84
N LYS A 128 43.92 36.05 22.79
CA LYS A 128 44.76 35.20 21.94
C LYS A 128 44.38 35.33 20.47
N ILE A 129 43.16 35.67 20.17
CA ILE A 129 42.68 35.96 18.82
C ILE A 129 41.95 37.27 18.79
N ASP A 130 42.07 38.00 17.68
CA ASP A 130 41.40 39.26 17.42
C ASP A 130 39.94 39.11 17.04
N ASP A 131 39.13 40.16 17.19
CA ASP A 131 37.71 40.16 16.90
C ASP A 131 37.37 39.85 15.45
N ALA A 132 38.23 40.26 14.50
CA ALA A 132 38.01 39.97 13.06
C ALA A 132 38.15 38.49 12.77
N ARG A 133 39.13 37.86 13.39
CA ARG A 133 39.35 36.42 13.26
C ARG A 133 38.26 35.60 13.97
N PHE A 134 37.84 36.05 15.17
CA PHE A 134 36.71 35.48 15.87
C PHE A 134 35.45 35.53 15.01
N ALA A 135 35.06 36.69 14.49
CA ALA A 135 33.88 36.84 13.66
C ALA A 135 33.90 35.95 12.40
N LYS A 136 35.08 35.83 11.76
CA LYS A 136 35.24 34.98 10.57
C LYS A 136 35.05 33.50 10.89
N MET A 137 35.60 33.02 12.01
CA MET A 137 35.51 31.60 12.43
C MET A 137 34.11 31.27 12.93
N SER A 138 33.50 32.15 13.74
CA SER A 138 32.11 32.02 14.20
C SER A 138 31.14 31.87 13.06
N LYS A 139 31.21 32.75 12.06
CA LYS A 139 30.37 32.67 10.87
C LYS A 139 30.52 31.35 10.12
N ARG A 140 31.76 30.81 10.05
CA ARG A 140 32.01 29.50 9.42
C ARG A 140 31.34 28.36 10.19
N TYR A 141 31.46 28.35 11.54
CA TYR A 141 30.84 27.34 12.38
C TYR A 141 29.31 27.40 12.33
N GLU A 142 28.74 28.59 12.43
CA GLU A 142 27.30 28.81 12.27
C GLU A 142 26.77 28.33 10.90
N GLN A 143 27.53 28.58 9.83
CA GLN A 143 27.15 28.11 8.49
C GLN A 143 27.17 26.58 8.43
N GLU A 144 28.23 25.93 8.94
CA GLU A 144 28.37 24.48 8.96
C GLU A 144 27.24 23.84 9.78
N GLN A 145 26.92 24.40 10.97
CA GLN A 145 25.80 23.95 11.81
C GLN A 145 24.44 24.12 11.07
N GLY A 146 24.24 25.22 10.39
CA GLY A 146 23.02 25.45 9.59
C GLY A 146 22.85 24.44 8.45
N GLU A 147 23.94 24.03 7.81
CA GLU A 147 23.92 23.00 6.78
C GLU A 147 23.67 21.60 7.40
N ASN A 148 24.33 21.30 8.53
CA ASN A 148 24.13 20.05 9.27
C ASN A 148 22.69 19.90 9.76
N ALA A 149 22.12 20.94 10.32
CA ALA A 149 20.72 20.94 10.78
C ALA A 149 19.73 20.59 9.68
N LYS A 150 19.94 21.10 8.46
CA LYS A 150 19.11 20.75 7.28
C LYS A 150 19.24 19.28 6.91
N LYS A 151 20.49 18.75 6.88
CA LYS A 151 20.77 17.34 6.58
C LYS A 151 20.19 16.41 7.65
N ILE A 152 20.36 16.75 8.93
CA ILE A 152 19.80 16.01 10.08
C ILE A 152 18.28 15.92 9.96
N LYS A 153 17.61 17.04 9.65
CA LYS A 153 16.14 17.05 9.47
C LYS A 153 15.70 16.17 8.31
N ALA A 154 16.40 16.21 7.19
CA ALA A 154 16.10 15.36 6.03
C ALA A 154 16.29 13.88 6.34
N LEU A 155 17.43 13.49 6.94
CA LEU A 155 17.71 12.11 7.33
C LEU A 155 16.73 11.55 8.34
N ARG A 156 16.32 12.34 9.33
CA ARG A 156 15.28 11.93 10.30
C ARG A 156 13.94 11.64 9.62
N LEU A 157 13.54 12.49 8.66
CA LEU A 157 12.31 12.29 7.90
C LEU A 157 12.39 11.02 7.03
N GLU A 158 13.53 10.77 6.38
CA GLU A 158 13.73 9.58 5.56
C GLU A 158 13.75 8.30 6.40
N LEU A 159 14.43 8.30 7.55
CA LEU A 159 14.46 7.18 8.48
C LEU A 159 13.05 6.87 9.00
N LYS A 160 12.28 7.90 9.38
CA LYS A 160 10.88 7.73 9.80
C LYS A 160 10.03 7.09 8.71
N LYS A 161 10.12 7.56 7.45
CA LYS A 161 9.39 6.96 6.33
C LYS A 161 9.74 5.50 6.08
N LEU A 162 11.02 5.13 6.27
CA LEU A 162 11.45 3.74 6.14
C LEU A 162 10.90 2.85 7.27
N GLU A 163 10.81 3.40 8.47
CA GLU A 163 10.30 2.71 9.66
C GLU A 163 8.77 2.53 9.59
N ASP A 164 8.04 3.60 9.25
CA ASP A 164 6.58 3.56 9.03
C ASP A 164 6.23 2.49 7.97
N LYS A 165 6.91 2.51 6.82
CA LYS A 165 6.68 1.53 5.75
C LYS A 165 6.97 0.08 6.17
N ARG A 166 7.94 -0.15 7.02
CA ARG A 166 8.26 -1.48 7.54
C ARG A 166 7.18 -1.96 8.51
N MET A 167 6.74 -1.12 9.43
CA MET A 167 5.67 -1.43 10.38
C MET A 167 4.36 -1.75 9.66
N ASP A 168 4.03 -1.03 8.59
CA ASP A 168 2.84 -1.28 7.77
C ASP A 168 2.90 -2.67 7.12
N VAL A 169 4.04 -3.08 6.59
CA VAL A 169 4.22 -4.40 5.96
C VAL A 169 4.15 -5.52 6.99
N ASP A 170 4.82 -5.39 8.15
CA ASP A 170 4.82 -6.39 9.21
C ASP A 170 3.39 -6.57 9.78
N THR A 171 2.67 -5.49 10.04
CA THR A 171 1.28 -5.50 10.48
C THR A 171 0.35 -6.14 9.45
N PHE A 172 0.57 -5.83 8.17
CA PHE A 172 -0.20 -6.42 7.08
C PHE A 172 0.04 -7.93 6.97
N LEU A 173 1.30 -8.39 7.06
CA LEU A 173 1.66 -9.81 7.08
C LEU A 173 0.94 -10.57 8.20
N GLU A 174 0.97 -10.04 9.42
CA GLU A 174 0.27 -10.65 10.57
C GLU A 174 -1.24 -10.71 10.32
N THR A 175 -1.80 -9.67 9.71
CA THR A 175 -3.22 -9.62 9.38
C THR A 175 -3.59 -10.65 8.32
N VAL A 176 -2.83 -10.77 7.25
CA VAL A 176 -3.06 -11.75 6.18
C VAL A 176 -3.00 -13.19 6.74
N ARG A 177 -2.03 -13.50 7.59
CA ARG A 177 -1.87 -14.83 8.19
C ARG A 177 -3.08 -15.28 9.02
N ARG A 178 -3.79 -14.34 9.65
CA ARG A 178 -5.03 -14.66 10.40
C ARG A 178 -6.14 -15.22 9.51
N TYR A 179 -6.08 -14.97 8.22
CA TYR A 179 -7.12 -15.37 7.25
C TYR A 179 -6.72 -16.55 6.37
N THR A 180 -5.64 -17.27 6.70
CA THR A 180 -5.15 -18.44 5.93
C THR A 180 -6.23 -19.51 5.76
N ASP A 181 -7.02 -19.78 6.80
CA ASP A 181 -8.05 -20.82 6.80
C ASP A 181 -9.48 -20.25 6.71
N ALA A 182 -9.64 -19.03 6.23
CA ALA A 182 -10.95 -18.41 6.12
C ALA A 182 -11.82 -19.13 5.09
N THR A 183 -13.03 -19.53 5.46
CA THR A 183 -13.98 -20.21 4.57
C THR A 183 -15.02 -19.28 3.94
N ALA A 184 -15.11 -18.04 4.42
CA ALA A 184 -16.03 -17.03 3.92
C ALA A 184 -15.48 -15.62 4.15
N ILE A 185 -15.88 -14.67 3.31
CA ILE A 185 -15.57 -13.26 3.47
C ILE A 185 -16.40 -12.65 4.59
N THR A 186 -15.74 -11.96 5.50
CA THR A 186 -16.37 -11.21 6.58
C THR A 186 -16.13 -9.70 6.42
N LYS A 187 -17.02 -8.90 7.01
CA LYS A 187 -16.85 -7.45 7.04
C LYS A 187 -15.53 -7.01 7.67
N ARG A 188 -15.09 -7.73 8.71
CA ARG A 188 -13.81 -7.47 9.37
C ARG A 188 -12.62 -7.75 8.43
N MET A 189 -12.63 -8.89 7.73
CA MET A 189 -11.59 -9.24 6.76
C MET A 189 -11.48 -8.17 5.67
N VAL A 190 -12.61 -7.73 5.10
CA VAL A 190 -12.61 -6.67 4.08
C VAL A 190 -12.01 -5.37 4.64
N ALA A 191 -12.44 -4.95 5.84
CA ALA A 191 -11.95 -3.72 6.46
C ALA A 191 -10.45 -3.77 6.82
N GLU A 192 -9.93 -4.93 7.25
CA GLU A 192 -8.54 -5.09 7.64
C GLU A 192 -7.59 -5.25 6.43
N LEU A 193 -8.04 -5.88 5.34
CA LEU A 193 -7.17 -6.22 4.21
C LEU A 193 -7.35 -5.32 2.99
N ILE A 194 -8.55 -4.79 2.74
CA ILE A 194 -8.91 -4.16 1.46
C ILE A 194 -9.17 -2.67 1.64
N GLU A 195 -8.48 -1.86 0.86
CA GLU A 195 -8.72 -0.41 0.75
C GLU A 195 -9.88 -0.14 -0.20
N TYR A 196 -9.81 -0.67 -1.41
CA TYR A 196 -10.91 -0.67 -2.39
C TYR A 196 -10.68 -1.71 -3.50
N ILE A 197 -11.71 -1.97 -4.28
CA ILE A 197 -11.69 -2.92 -5.40
C ILE A 197 -12.17 -2.20 -6.66
N GLU A 198 -11.38 -2.24 -7.72
CA GLU A 198 -11.78 -1.74 -9.03
C GLU A 198 -12.45 -2.85 -9.84
N VAL A 199 -13.62 -2.55 -10.38
CA VAL A 199 -14.40 -3.45 -11.22
C VAL A 199 -14.45 -2.89 -12.63
N TYR A 200 -13.75 -3.52 -13.56
CA TYR A 200 -13.70 -3.13 -14.97
C TYR A 200 -14.94 -3.63 -15.73
N PRO A 201 -15.25 -3.08 -16.91
CA PRO A 201 -16.34 -3.58 -17.73
C PRO A 201 -16.06 -5.02 -18.17
N ALA A 202 -17.13 -5.83 -18.24
CA ALA A 202 -17.02 -7.17 -18.76
C ALA A 202 -16.89 -7.15 -20.30
N VAL A 203 -15.94 -7.90 -20.83
CA VAL A 203 -15.71 -8.05 -22.28
C VAL A 203 -16.04 -9.49 -22.69
N LYS A 204 -16.79 -9.63 -23.78
CA LYS A 204 -17.13 -10.95 -24.32
C LYS A 204 -16.27 -11.25 -25.53
N GLU A 205 -15.44 -12.28 -25.43
CA GLU A 205 -14.56 -12.77 -26.48
C GLU A 205 -14.78 -14.27 -26.66
N ASP A 206 -14.97 -14.72 -27.87
CA ASP A 206 -15.16 -16.15 -28.24
C ASP A 206 -16.23 -16.91 -27.41
N GLY A 207 -17.29 -16.20 -27.02
CA GLY A 207 -18.37 -16.77 -26.21
C GLY A 207 -18.10 -16.78 -24.71
N VAL A 208 -16.91 -16.45 -24.27
CA VAL A 208 -16.48 -16.33 -22.87
C VAL A 208 -16.59 -14.86 -22.44
N THR A 209 -17.11 -14.64 -21.24
CA THR A 209 -17.17 -13.29 -20.66
C THR A 209 -16.02 -13.12 -19.68
N ASN A 210 -15.08 -12.27 -20.03
CA ASN A 210 -13.94 -11.92 -19.20
C ASN A 210 -14.23 -10.60 -18.46
N GLN A 211 -13.87 -10.54 -17.17
CA GLN A 211 -13.99 -9.33 -16.39
C GLN A 211 -12.76 -9.16 -15.50
N ARG A 212 -12.11 -8.01 -15.62
CA ARG A 212 -10.97 -7.66 -14.77
C ARG A 212 -11.46 -7.07 -13.44
N VAL A 213 -10.86 -7.53 -12.35
CA VAL A 213 -11.04 -6.99 -11.00
C VAL A 213 -9.65 -6.74 -10.42
N THR A 214 -9.41 -5.54 -9.88
CA THR A 214 -8.15 -5.21 -9.21
C THR A 214 -8.42 -4.93 -7.75
N ILE A 215 -7.77 -5.67 -6.85
CA ILE A 215 -7.89 -5.48 -5.41
C ILE A 215 -6.74 -4.60 -4.94
N HIS A 216 -7.07 -3.47 -4.32
CA HIS A 216 -6.12 -2.60 -3.65
C HIS A 216 -6.14 -2.92 -2.15
N TYR A 217 -5.05 -3.45 -1.66
CA TYR A 217 -4.92 -3.84 -0.26
C TYR A 217 -4.46 -2.67 0.60
N ASN A 218 -4.87 -2.65 1.85
CA ASN A 218 -4.39 -1.69 2.84
C ASN A 218 -2.86 -1.73 2.93
N CYS A 219 -2.23 -0.56 3.05
CA CYS A 219 -0.78 -0.38 3.22
C CYS A 219 0.10 -0.77 2.02
N ILE A 220 -0.34 -1.64 1.12
CA ILE A 220 0.47 -2.16 0.02
C ILE A 220 -0.07 -1.82 -1.38
N GLY A 221 -1.30 -1.33 -1.48
CA GLY A 221 -1.94 -0.99 -2.75
C GLY A 221 -2.30 -2.19 -3.61
N ALA A 222 -2.34 -2.02 -4.93
CA ALA A 222 -2.57 -3.12 -5.86
C ALA A 222 -1.36 -4.06 -5.83
N PHE A 223 -1.61 -5.32 -5.50
CA PHE A 223 -0.59 -6.35 -5.47
C PHE A 223 -1.09 -7.61 -6.17
N GLU A 224 -0.27 -8.11 -7.07
CA GLU A 224 -0.53 -9.34 -7.79
C GLU A 224 0.34 -10.46 -7.23
N VAL A 225 -0.31 -11.48 -6.65
CA VAL A 225 0.38 -12.65 -6.12
C VAL A 225 1.00 -13.43 -7.27
N PRO A 226 2.33 -13.64 -7.32
CA PRO A 226 2.97 -14.38 -8.39
C PRO A 226 2.58 -15.87 -8.36
N ASP A 227 2.57 -16.50 -9.54
CA ASP A 227 2.37 -17.94 -9.63
C ASP A 227 3.61 -18.68 -9.14
N ARG A 228 3.44 -19.54 -8.15
CA ARG A 228 4.48 -20.35 -7.52
C ARG A 228 3.94 -21.74 -7.20
N ARG A 229 4.83 -22.72 -7.10
CA ARG A 229 4.47 -24.15 -6.92
C ARG A 229 3.51 -24.43 -5.76
N LYS A 230 3.61 -23.69 -4.67
CA LYS A 230 2.79 -23.90 -3.46
C LYS A 230 1.60 -22.94 -3.35
N ILE A 231 1.40 -22.06 -4.32
CA ILE A 231 0.31 -21.10 -4.34
C ILE A 231 -0.80 -21.67 -5.22
N PRO A 232 -2.08 -21.60 -4.82
CA PRO A 232 -3.20 -22.02 -5.66
C PRO A 232 -3.15 -21.36 -7.06
N GLU A 233 -3.49 -22.10 -8.10
CA GLU A 233 -3.50 -21.61 -9.48
C GLU A 233 -4.48 -20.48 -9.67
N ARG A 234 -4.26 -19.60 -10.65
CA ARG A 234 -5.12 -18.44 -10.89
C ARG A 234 -6.46 -18.77 -11.53
N ASP A 235 -6.55 -19.87 -12.24
CA ASP A 235 -7.75 -20.24 -12.97
C ASP A 235 -8.81 -20.74 -12.02
N ILE A 236 -9.88 -19.95 -11.84
CA ILE A 236 -11.07 -20.35 -11.13
C ILE A 236 -12.21 -20.51 -12.13
N LEU A 237 -12.72 -21.72 -12.26
CA LEU A 237 -13.97 -21.98 -12.93
C LEU A 237 -15.11 -21.78 -11.93
N LEU A 238 -15.86 -20.69 -12.10
CA LEU A 238 -17.11 -20.49 -11.38
C LEU A 238 -18.27 -21.02 -12.23
N GLU A 239 -18.79 -22.20 -11.89
CA GLU A 239 -20.03 -22.70 -12.48
C GLU A 239 -21.18 -21.79 -12.06
N THR A 240 -21.64 -20.97 -13.00
CA THR A 240 -22.91 -20.28 -12.87
C THR A 240 -23.93 -20.90 -13.82
N ARG A 241 -25.24 -20.69 -13.58
CA ARG A 241 -26.30 -21.13 -14.48
C ARG A 241 -26.16 -20.64 -15.93
N LYS A 242 -25.15 -19.84 -16.24
CA LYS A 242 -24.81 -19.31 -17.58
C LYS A 242 -23.40 -19.64 -18.05
N GLY A 243 -22.68 -20.54 -17.36
CA GLY A 243 -21.37 -21.02 -17.78
C GLY A 243 -20.31 -19.91 -17.89
N VAL A 244 -20.13 -19.11 -16.85
CA VAL A 244 -19.08 -18.07 -16.82
C VAL A 244 -17.82 -18.65 -16.23
N ALA A 245 -16.76 -18.71 -17.02
CA ALA A 245 -15.40 -18.99 -16.56
C ALA A 245 -14.73 -17.65 -16.18
N LEU A 246 -14.14 -17.59 -14.98
CA LEU A 246 -13.25 -16.51 -14.60
C LEU A 246 -11.82 -17.00 -14.77
N SER A 247 -11.13 -16.48 -15.76
CA SER A 247 -9.68 -16.61 -15.85
C SER A 247 -9.02 -15.34 -15.31
N TYR A 248 -8.04 -15.49 -14.44
CA TYR A 248 -7.21 -14.37 -13.98
C TYR A 248 -6.07 -14.18 -14.99
N ALA A 249 -6.17 -13.17 -15.82
CA ALA A 249 -5.03 -12.74 -16.61
C ALA A 249 -4.14 -11.81 -15.76
N PRO A 250 -2.80 -11.94 -15.86
CA PRO A 250 -1.89 -10.99 -15.21
C PRO A 250 -2.18 -9.56 -15.69
N ALA A 251 -2.06 -8.60 -14.78
CA ALA A 251 -2.10 -7.19 -15.15
C ALA A 251 -0.88 -6.89 -16.05
N VAL A 252 -1.12 -6.44 -17.27
CA VAL A 252 -0.09 -5.96 -18.22
C VAL A 252 0.39 -4.59 -17.77
#